data_5ef156aefaa1de63ee75ae5a2041c639
#
_entry.id   5ef156aefaa1de63ee75ae5a2041c639
#
_cell.length_a   1.000
_cell.length_b   1.000
_cell.length_c   1.000
_cell.angle_alpha   90.00
_cell.angle_beta   90.00
_cell.angle_gamma   90.00
#
_symmetry.space_group_name_H-M   'P 1'
#
loop_
_entity.id
_entity.type
_entity.pdbx_description
1 polymer ?
#
loop_
_entity_poly.entity_id
_entity_poly.type
_entity_poly.pdbx_seq_one_letter_code
_entity_poly.pdbx_strand_id
1 'polypeptide(L)'
;VLKYPKENNYLCKTYQRYGNNHCTAHRISEQDLHAVILQKLREVTAYVRENPEEFYEIASRNARAEAEREMKTYLREKEAAEQRIAELESIIRCLYEDRVLGRISVERYESLSSGYETEQSELKTKLNEMNAFLDENEKREQLIQDFIENAKKYIDIQELTPEILRAFISRIEVHEKAKWHSTECGNDIVIYFTVERKEQLNVWHKEIKTA
;
A
#
# COMPACT_ATOMS: atom_id res chain seq x y z
N VAL A 1 -18.05 -27.19 40.14
CA VAL A 1 -17.09 -26.26 39.58
C VAL A 1 -17.45 -26.08 38.10
N LEU A 2 -18.18 -25.00 37.81
CA LEU A 2 -18.48 -24.61 36.44
C LEU A 2 -17.15 -24.19 35.79
N LYS A 3 -16.60 -25.06 34.94
CA LYS A 3 -15.54 -24.68 33.98
C LYS A 3 -16.22 -23.81 32.94
N TYR A 4 -16.06 -22.49 33.05
CA TYR A 4 -16.29 -21.59 31.92
C TYR A 4 -15.32 -22.04 30.82
N PRO A 5 -15.79 -22.31 29.59
CA PRO A 5 -14.88 -22.51 28.50
C PRO A 5 -13.96 -21.28 28.46
N LYS A 6 -12.65 -21.50 28.41
CA LYS A 6 -11.68 -20.41 28.25
C LYS A 6 -11.97 -19.78 26.88
N GLU A 7 -12.73 -18.70 26.86
CA GLU A 7 -12.88 -17.90 25.66
C GLU A 7 -11.50 -17.42 25.24
N ASN A 8 -11.11 -17.74 24.02
CA ASN A 8 -9.90 -17.20 23.44
C ASN A 8 -10.10 -15.69 23.29
N ASN A 9 -9.17 -14.92 23.80
CA ASN A 9 -9.22 -13.47 23.74
C ASN A 9 -7.92 -12.93 23.17
N TYR A 10 -8.02 -11.95 22.30
CA TYR A 10 -6.91 -11.13 21.89
C TYR A 10 -6.67 -10.02 22.91
N LEU A 11 -5.45 -9.87 23.35
CA LEU A 11 -5.03 -8.87 24.35
C LEU A 11 -3.89 -8.03 23.80
N CYS A 12 -3.92 -6.74 24.07
CA CYS A 12 -2.85 -5.84 23.69
C CYS A 12 -1.53 -6.21 24.40
N LYS A 13 -0.52 -6.63 23.64
CA LYS A 13 0.78 -7.04 24.16
C LYS A 13 1.55 -5.90 24.84
N THR A 14 1.41 -4.68 24.34
CA THR A 14 2.02 -3.48 24.92
C THR A 14 1.44 -3.20 26.30
N TYR A 15 0.09 -3.26 26.43
CA TYR A 15 -0.57 -3.14 27.72
C TYR A 15 -0.15 -4.23 28.71
N GLN A 16 -0.09 -5.48 28.26
CA GLN A 16 0.36 -6.61 29.09
C GLN A 16 1.79 -6.43 29.63
N ARG A 17 2.69 -5.87 28.80
CA ARG A 17 4.11 -5.74 29.13
C ARG A 17 4.44 -4.47 29.93
N TYR A 18 3.77 -3.37 29.65
CA TYR A 18 4.13 -2.04 30.14
C TYR A 18 3.02 -1.32 30.93
N GLY A 19 1.82 -1.91 31.01
CA GLY A 19 0.67 -1.35 31.73
C GLY A 19 0.09 -0.08 31.10
N ASN A 20 -0.70 0.66 31.89
CA ASN A 20 -1.42 1.86 31.46
C ASN A 20 -0.52 3.03 31.03
N ASN A 21 0.77 3.01 31.36
CA ASN A 21 1.69 4.11 31.01
C ASN A 21 2.02 4.15 29.51
N HIS A 22 1.81 3.06 28.79
CA HIS A 22 2.21 2.93 27.39
C HIS A 22 1.05 2.57 26.46
N CYS A 23 -0.03 1.98 26.98
CA CYS A 23 -1.20 1.60 26.19
C CYS A 23 -2.39 1.36 27.11
N THR A 24 -3.58 1.57 26.60
CA THR A 24 -4.83 1.22 27.28
C THR A 24 -5.13 -0.27 27.15
N ALA A 25 -6.04 -0.82 27.98
CA ALA A 25 -6.40 -2.22 27.93
C ALA A 25 -7.32 -2.53 26.75
N HIS A 26 -6.73 -3.01 25.67
CA HIS A 26 -7.47 -3.51 24.52
C HIS A 26 -7.67 -5.02 24.66
N ARG A 27 -8.91 -5.44 24.71
CA ARG A 27 -9.30 -6.87 24.78
C ARG A 27 -10.53 -7.08 23.91
N ILE A 28 -10.52 -8.13 23.09
CA ILE A 28 -11.67 -8.57 22.31
C ILE A 28 -11.70 -10.10 22.30
N SER A 29 -12.92 -10.70 22.33
CA SER A 29 -13.03 -12.15 22.17
C SER A 29 -12.75 -12.55 20.72
N GLU A 30 -12.18 -13.74 20.53
CA GLU A 30 -11.94 -14.29 19.20
C GLU A 30 -13.26 -14.43 18.41
N GLN A 31 -14.31 -14.85 19.07
CA GLN A 31 -15.63 -15.03 18.45
C GLN A 31 -16.21 -13.71 17.95
N ASP A 32 -16.18 -12.65 18.76
CA ASP A 32 -16.70 -11.33 18.38
C ASP A 32 -15.89 -10.75 17.21
N LEU A 33 -14.56 -10.83 17.29
CA LEU A 33 -13.68 -10.35 16.22
C LEU A 33 -13.95 -11.08 14.91
N HIS A 34 -14.05 -12.41 14.95
CA HIS A 34 -14.33 -13.22 13.77
C HIS A 34 -15.72 -12.93 13.20
N ALA A 35 -16.75 -12.78 14.05
CA ALA A 35 -18.10 -12.45 13.60
C ALA A 35 -18.15 -11.11 12.87
N VAL A 36 -17.51 -10.07 13.44
CA VAL A 36 -17.46 -8.73 12.83
C VAL A 36 -16.72 -8.74 11.49
N ILE A 37 -15.56 -9.39 11.45
CA ILE A 37 -14.76 -9.48 10.21
C ILE A 37 -15.55 -10.24 9.14
N LEU A 38 -16.16 -11.37 9.48
CA LEU A 38 -16.91 -12.20 8.54
C LEU A 38 -18.12 -11.47 7.98
N GLN A 39 -18.88 -10.78 8.84
CA GLN A 39 -19.99 -9.96 8.41
C GLN A 39 -19.54 -8.87 7.45
N LYS A 40 -18.48 -8.14 7.78
CA LYS A 40 -17.96 -7.05 6.94
C LYS A 40 -17.43 -7.53 5.61
N LEU A 41 -16.72 -8.66 5.60
CA LEU A 41 -16.24 -9.28 4.36
C LEU A 41 -17.40 -9.67 3.45
N ARG A 42 -18.47 -10.27 4.00
CA ARG A 42 -19.67 -10.62 3.22
C ARG A 42 -20.34 -9.38 2.61
N GLU A 43 -20.49 -8.32 3.38
CA GLU A 43 -21.07 -7.05 2.90
C GLU A 43 -20.25 -6.47 1.75
N VAL A 44 -18.93 -6.33 1.95
CA VAL A 44 -18.04 -5.72 0.94
C VAL A 44 -17.93 -6.60 -0.30
N THR A 45 -17.72 -7.91 -0.16
CA THR A 45 -17.61 -8.81 -1.31
C THR A 45 -18.92 -8.93 -2.08
N ALA A 46 -20.09 -8.84 -1.43
CA ALA A 46 -21.39 -8.79 -2.10
C ALA A 46 -21.51 -7.51 -2.94
N TYR A 47 -21.20 -6.34 -2.35
CA TYR A 47 -21.20 -5.07 -3.06
C TYR A 47 -20.27 -5.08 -4.28
N VAL A 48 -19.04 -5.58 -4.12
CA VAL A 48 -18.07 -5.66 -5.22
C VAL A 48 -18.54 -6.57 -6.36
N ARG A 49 -19.23 -7.66 -6.05
CA ARG A 49 -19.78 -8.57 -7.08
C ARG A 49 -20.94 -7.92 -7.83
N GLU A 50 -21.79 -7.18 -7.14
CA GLU A 50 -22.94 -6.50 -7.74
C GLU A 50 -22.53 -5.28 -8.57
N ASN A 51 -21.47 -4.57 -8.13
CA ASN A 51 -21.04 -3.31 -8.71
C ASN A 51 -19.51 -3.25 -8.97
N PRO A 52 -18.93 -4.17 -9.77
CA PRO A 52 -17.49 -4.26 -9.92
C PRO A 52 -16.87 -3.02 -10.60
N GLU A 53 -17.57 -2.41 -11.55
CA GLU A 53 -17.11 -1.22 -12.26
C GLU A 53 -17.14 0.02 -11.35
N GLU A 54 -18.21 0.20 -10.60
CA GLU A 54 -18.32 1.29 -9.63
C GLU A 54 -17.28 1.16 -8.52
N PHE A 55 -17.05 -0.07 -8.02
CA PHE A 55 -16.01 -0.33 -7.04
C PHE A 55 -14.62 0.01 -7.61
N TYR A 56 -14.32 -0.42 -8.83
CA TYR A 56 -13.06 -0.11 -9.49
C TYR A 56 -12.87 1.40 -9.63
N GLU A 57 -13.90 2.14 -10.04
CA GLU A 57 -13.85 3.59 -10.13
C GLU A 57 -13.62 4.25 -8.77
N ILE A 58 -14.33 3.82 -7.72
CA ILE A 58 -14.16 4.37 -6.37
C ILE A 58 -12.76 4.08 -5.83
N ALA A 59 -12.29 2.83 -5.95
CA ALA A 59 -10.97 2.42 -5.48
C ALA A 59 -9.82 3.12 -6.22
N SER A 60 -10.04 3.48 -7.50
CA SER A 60 -9.08 4.18 -8.35
C SER A 60 -9.24 5.70 -8.36
N ARG A 61 -10.43 6.25 -8.03
CA ARG A 61 -10.81 7.67 -8.24
C ARG A 61 -9.84 8.68 -7.64
N ASN A 62 -9.38 8.47 -6.42
CA ASN A 62 -8.49 9.42 -5.74
C ASN A 62 -7.04 9.37 -6.22
N ALA A 63 -6.72 8.40 -7.09
CA ALA A 63 -5.41 8.24 -7.70
C ALA A 63 -5.40 8.64 -9.18
N ARG A 64 -6.55 8.56 -9.86
CA ARG A 64 -6.59 8.62 -11.33
C ARG A 64 -6.41 10.01 -11.91
N ALA A 65 -7.08 11.02 -11.41
CA ALA A 65 -7.08 12.33 -12.07
C ALA A 65 -5.74 13.08 -11.94
N GLU A 66 -5.07 12.97 -10.78
CA GLU A 66 -3.71 13.47 -10.57
C GLU A 66 -2.67 12.50 -11.13
N ALA A 67 -2.80 11.20 -10.83
CA ALA A 67 -1.86 10.19 -11.29
C ALA A 67 -1.84 10.00 -12.81
N GLU A 68 -2.94 10.16 -13.54
CA GLU A 68 -2.91 10.11 -15.02
C GLU A 68 -2.12 11.26 -15.64
N ARG A 69 -2.23 12.45 -15.05
CA ARG A 69 -1.44 13.61 -15.52
C ARG A 69 0.03 13.43 -15.16
N GLU A 70 0.31 13.04 -13.93
CA GLU A 70 1.66 12.75 -13.45
C GLU A 70 2.27 11.58 -14.22
N MET A 71 1.53 10.50 -14.44
CA MET A 71 1.99 9.33 -15.20
C MET A 71 2.37 9.69 -16.64
N LYS A 72 1.56 10.50 -17.35
CA LYS A 72 1.91 10.99 -18.69
C LYS A 72 3.17 11.85 -18.66
N THR A 73 3.32 12.68 -17.63
CA THR A 73 4.51 13.52 -17.46
C THR A 73 5.73 12.65 -17.18
N TYR A 74 5.64 11.73 -16.22
CA TYR A 74 6.73 10.81 -15.88
C TYR A 74 7.15 9.91 -17.05
N LEU A 75 6.21 9.40 -17.84
CA LEU A 75 6.54 8.60 -19.01
C LEU A 75 7.35 9.40 -20.06
N ARG A 76 6.98 10.66 -20.29
CA ARG A 76 7.74 11.55 -21.22
C ARG A 76 9.10 11.90 -20.65
N GLU A 77 9.18 12.25 -19.37
CA GLU A 77 10.44 12.58 -18.71
C GLU A 77 11.36 11.37 -18.62
N LYS A 78 10.82 10.18 -18.41
CA LYS A 78 11.55 8.91 -18.44
C LYS A 78 12.18 8.68 -19.82
N GLU A 79 11.39 8.77 -20.88
CA GLU A 79 11.89 8.60 -22.26
C GLU A 79 12.98 9.62 -22.60
N ALA A 80 12.79 10.88 -22.22
CA ALA A 80 13.76 11.92 -22.42
C ALA A 80 15.06 11.68 -21.61
N ALA A 81 14.92 11.22 -20.36
CA ALA A 81 16.07 10.89 -19.51
C ALA A 81 16.86 9.68 -20.04
N GLU A 82 16.17 8.63 -20.51
CA GLU A 82 16.78 7.46 -21.11
C GLU A 82 17.58 7.83 -22.38
N GLN A 83 16.99 8.65 -23.26
CA GLN A 83 17.66 9.16 -24.45
C GLN A 83 18.89 9.99 -24.08
N ARG A 84 18.75 10.90 -23.11
CA ARG A 84 19.87 11.76 -22.68
C ARG A 84 21.00 10.96 -22.04
N ILE A 85 20.71 9.93 -21.26
CA ILE A 85 21.71 9.02 -20.69
C ILE A 85 22.48 8.30 -21.80
N ALA A 86 21.80 7.83 -22.84
CA ALA A 86 22.44 7.18 -23.98
C ALA A 86 23.34 8.15 -24.77
N GLU A 87 22.89 9.42 -24.96
CA GLU A 87 23.73 10.47 -25.56
C GLU A 87 24.99 10.75 -24.73
N LEU A 88 24.84 10.90 -23.41
CA LEU A 88 25.94 11.13 -22.48
C LEU A 88 26.97 10.00 -22.51
N GLU A 89 26.52 8.74 -22.56
CA GLU A 89 27.41 7.58 -22.73
C GLU A 89 28.22 7.67 -24.02
N SER A 90 27.59 8.08 -25.12
CA SER A 90 28.29 8.26 -26.39
C SER A 90 29.29 9.40 -26.31
N ILE A 91 28.92 10.54 -25.71
CA ILE A 91 29.82 11.69 -25.53
C ILE A 91 31.03 11.34 -24.66
N ILE A 92 30.82 10.66 -23.53
CA ILE A 92 31.86 10.24 -22.60
C ILE A 92 32.86 9.29 -23.34
N ARG A 93 32.34 8.37 -24.16
CA ARG A 93 33.14 7.48 -24.97
C ARG A 93 34.00 8.23 -25.97
N CYS A 94 33.43 9.19 -26.72
CA CYS A 94 34.16 10.04 -27.66
C CYS A 94 35.24 10.88 -26.96
N LEU A 95 34.93 11.45 -25.79
CA LEU A 95 35.89 12.20 -24.99
C LEU A 95 37.08 11.33 -24.55
N TYR A 96 36.80 10.08 -24.14
CA TYR A 96 37.84 9.13 -23.79
C TYR A 96 38.78 8.82 -24.99
N GLU A 97 38.18 8.58 -26.18
CA GLU A 97 38.94 8.33 -27.42
C GLU A 97 39.79 9.54 -27.78
N ASP A 98 39.25 10.76 -27.75
CA ASP A 98 39.99 11.98 -28.04
C ASP A 98 41.11 12.24 -27.02
N ARG A 99 40.91 11.87 -25.76
CA ARG A 99 41.95 11.92 -24.73
C ARG A 99 43.09 10.95 -25.03
N VAL A 100 42.75 9.68 -25.41
CA VAL A 100 43.75 8.65 -25.77
C VAL A 100 44.57 9.06 -27.02
N LEU A 101 43.90 9.68 -27.99
CA LEU A 101 44.53 10.16 -29.24
C LEU A 101 45.29 11.48 -29.07
N GLY A 102 45.32 12.06 -27.86
CA GLY A 102 46.01 13.32 -27.58
C GLY A 102 45.36 14.56 -28.19
N ARG A 103 44.09 14.48 -28.61
CA ARG A 103 43.35 15.61 -29.21
C ARG A 103 42.87 16.63 -28.20
N ILE A 104 42.69 16.19 -26.93
CA ILE A 104 42.35 17.06 -25.82
C ILE A 104 43.31 16.89 -24.65
N SER A 105 43.52 17.97 -23.85
CA SER A 105 44.35 17.91 -22.66
C SER A 105 43.71 17.12 -21.54
N VAL A 106 44.51 16.67 -20.55
CA VAL A 106 44.04 15.93 -19.36
C VAL A 106 43.04 16.78 -18.61
N GLU A 107 43.38 18.03 -18.32
CA GLU A 107 42.56 18.95 -17.54
C GLU A 107 41.21 19.20 -18.24
N ARG A 108 41.20 19.31 -19.56
CA ARG A 108 39.97 19.49 -20.32
C ARG A 108 39.11 18.26 -20.31
N TYR A 109 39.69 17.07 -20.43
CA TYR A 109 39.02 15.80 -20.31
C TYR A 109 38.37 15.65 -18.94
N GLU A 110 39.13 15.84 -17.86
CA GLU A 110 38.63 15.70 -16.47
C GLU A 110 37.48 16.67 -16.18
N SER A 111 37.59 17.93 -16.61
CA SER A 111 36.55 18.94 -16.45
C SER A 111 35.24 18.57 -17.15
N LEU A 112 35.31 18.10 -18.40
CA LEU A 112 34.12 17.73 -19.19
C LEU A 112 33.55 16.41 -18.73
N SER A 113 34.38 15.39 -18.48
CA SER A 113 33.97 14.06 -18.04
C SER A 113 33.22 14.16 -16.70
N SER A 114 33.79 14.88 -15.72
CA SER A 114 33.14 15.08 -14.41
C SER A 114 31.73 15.73 -14.51
N GLY A 115 31.57 16.71 -15.42
CA GLY A 115 30.28 17.34 -15.65
C GLY A 115 29.23 16.37 -16.21
N TYR A 116 29.63 15.60 -17.24
CA TYR A 116 28.71 14.62 -17.87
C TYR A 116 28.43 13.42 -16.99
N GLU A 117 29.39 12.96 -16.20
CA GLU A 117 29.17 11.89 -15.21
C GLU A 117 28.22 12.33 -14.11
N THR A 118 28.29 13.59 -13.64
CA THR A 118 27.35 14.15 -12.67
C THR A 118 25.95 14.22 -13.25
N GLU A 119 25.79 14.79 -14.46
CA GLU A 119 24.49 14.86 -15.16
C GLU A 119 23.91 13.46 -15.33
N GLN A 120 24.71 12.48 -15.75
CA GLN A 120 24.25 11.10 -15.93
C GLN A 120 23.80 10.47 -14.61
N SER A 121 24.50 10.73 -13.51
CA SER A 121 24.17 10.23 -12.19
C SER A 121 22.84 10.81 -11.68
N GLU A 122 22.61 12.11 -11.88
CA GLU A 122 21.37 12.79 -11.52
C GLU A 122 20.17 12.25 -12.32
N LEU A 123 20.37 12.05 -13.64
CA LEU A 123 19.33 11.47 -14.50
C LEU A 123 18.99 10.03 -14.12
N LYS A 124 19.99 9.20 -13.79
CA LYS A 124 19.76 7.83 -13.29
C LYS A 124 18.98 7.81 -11.98
N THR A 125 19.25 8.74 -11.08
CA THR A 125 18.50 8.87 -9.82
C THR A 125 17.03 9.21 -10.07
N LYS A 126 16.78 10.22 -10.91
CA LYS A 126 15.41 10.58 -11.33
C LYS A 126 14.69 9.43 -12.02
N LEU A 127 15.38 8.70 -12.87
CA LEU A 127 14.82 7.55 -13.57
C LEU A 127 14.38 6.44 -12.60
N ASN A 128 15.16 6.19 -11.56
CA ASN A 128 14.81 5.23 -10.52
C ASN A 128 13.57 5.68 -9.73
N GLU A 129 13.45 6.96 -9.40
CA GLU A 129 12.26 7.52 -8.72
C GLU A 129 11.01 7.39 -9.59
N MET A 130 11.11 7.72 -10.89
CA MET A 130 10.01 7.57 -11.84
C MET A 130 9.58 6.11 -12.00
N ASN A 131 10.53 5.18 -12.13
CA ASN A 131 10.23 3.76 -12.23
C ASN A 131 9.55 3.25 -10.97
N ALA A 132 10.03 3.63 -9.78
CA ALA A 132 9.40 3.25 -8.52
C ALA A 132 7.94 3.73 -8.42
N PHE A 133 7.66 4.96 -8.88
CA PHE A 133 6.31 5.50 -8.94
C PHE A 133 5.40 4.73 -9.92
N LEU A 134 5.91 4.41 -11.12
CA LEU A 134 5.16 3.65 -12.13
C LEU A 134 4.85 2.23 -11.63
N ASP A 135 5.84 1.55 -11.03
CA ASP A 135 5.69 0.22 -10.45
C ASP A 135 4.68 0.20 -9.29
N GLU A 136 4.65 1.24 -8.46
CA GLU A 136 3.68 1.36 -7.36
C GLU A 136 2.25 1.50 -7.88
N ASN A 137 2.05 2.29 -8.94
CA ASN A 137 0.74 2.47 -9.56
C ASN A 137 0.26 1.18 -10.26
N GLU A 138 1.14 0.47 -10.97
CA GLU A 138 0.81 -0.82 -11.60
C GLU A 138 0.43 -1.87 -10.56
N LYS A 139 1.21 -2.01 -9.49
CA LYS A 139 0.89 -2.91 -8.37
C LYS A 139 -0.46 -2.59 -7.74
N ARG A 140 -0.80 -1.32 -7.65
CA ARG A 140 -2.09 -0.90 -7.10
C ARG A 140 -3.25 -1.29 -8.01
N GLU A 141 -3.15 -1.06 -9.30
CA GLU A 141 -4.17 -1.50 -10.25
C GLU A 141 -4.37 -3.01 -10.17
N GLN A 142 -3.28 -3.77 -10.09
CA GLN A 142 -3.34 -5.22 -9.90
C GLN A 142 -4.05 -5.61 -8.61
N LEU A 143 -3.77 -4.94 -7.48
CA LEU A 143 -4.46 -5.22 -6.21
C LEU A 143 -5.98 -5.00 -6.30
N ILE A 144 -6.43 -3.97 -7.03
CA ILE A 144 -7.86 -3.71 -7.23
C ILE A 144 -8.49 -4.82 -8.08
N GLN A 145 -7.83 -5.25 -9.15
CA GLN A 145 -8.31 -6.34 -9.99
C GLN A 145 -8.35 -7.66 -9.23
N ASP A 146 -7.29 -7.99 -8.51
CA ASP A 146 -7.21 -9.20 -7.67
C ASP A 146 -8.32 -9.22 -6.60
N PHE A 147 -8.63 -8.06 -6.02
CA PHE A 147 -9.71 -7.94 -5.05
C PHE A 147 -11.07 -8.26 -5.69
N ILE A 148 -11.35 -7.69 -6.88
CA ILE A 148 -12.58 -7.95 -7.63
C ILE A 148 -12.70 -9.43 -8.02
N GLU A 149 -11.61 -10.03 -8.53
CA GLU A 149 -11.57 -11.44 -8.89
C GLU A 149 -11.80 -12.35 -7.68
N ASN A 150 -11.14 -12.05 -6.56
CA ASN A 150 -11.36 -12.77 -5.32
C ASN A 150 -12.80 -12.63 -4.81
N ALA A 151 -13.41 -11.43 -4.90
CA ALA A 151 -14.81 -11.24 -4.53
C ALA A 151 -15.77 -12.08 -5.39
N LYS A 152 -15.46 -12.26 -6.68
CA LYS A 152 -16.21 -13.15 -7.58
C LYS A 152 -16.00 -14.64 -7.25
N LYS A 153 -14.80 -15.02 -6.83
CA LYS A 153 -14.43 -16.40 -6.49
C LYS A 153 -15.05 -16.84 -5.15
N TYR A 154 -15.00 -15.98 -4.15
CA TYR A 154 -15.51 -16.29 -2.79
C TYR A 154 -16.95 -15.78 -2.62
N ILE A 155 -17.93 -16.51 -3.19
CA ILE A 155 -19.33 -16.12 -3.20
C ILE A 155 -19.97 -16.26 -1.81
N ASP A 156 -19.68 -17.35 -1.09
CA ASP A 156 -20.24 -17.66 0.22
C ASP A 156 -19.12 -17.94 1.23
N ILE A 157 -18.69 -16.88 1.90
CA ILE A 157 -17.64 -16.98 2.93
C ILE A 157 -18.29 -17.47 4.23
N GLN A 158 -18.13 -18.75 4.56
CA GLN A 158 -18.64 -19.34 5.81
C GLN A 158 -17.66 -19.16 6.96
N GLU A 159 -16.37 -19.25 6.70
CA GLU A 159 -15.30 -19.22 7.69
C GLU A 159 -14.18 -18.27 7.27
N LEU A 160 -13.48 -17.71 8.25
CA LEU A 160 -12.29 -16.91 8.03
C LEU A 160 -11.06 -17.80 7.91
N THR A 161 -10.70 -18.15 6.69
CA THR A 161 -9.44 -18.87 6.44
C THR A 161 -8.27 -17.87 6.28
N PRO A 162 -7.02 -18.31 6.54
CA PRO A 162 -5.85 -17.46 6.31
C PRO A 162 -5.72 -16.95 4.85
N GLU A 163 -6.21 -17.74 3.87
CA GLU A 163 -6.22 -17.36 2.46
C GLU A 163 -7.19 -16.19 2.22
N ILE A 164 -8.41 -16.28 2.75
CA ILE A 164 -9.44 -15.24 2.65
C ILE A 164 -8.96 -13.97 3.33
N LEU A 165 -8.41 -14.08 4.54
CA LEU A 165 -7.88 -12.91 5.25
C LEU A 165 -6.80 -12.19 4.44
N ARG A 166 -5.82 -12.91 3.88
CA ARG A 166 -4.75 -12.32 3.06
C ARG A 166 -5.24 -11.75 1.73
N ALA A 167 -6.29 -12.35 1.14
CA ALA A 167 -6.86 -11.89 -0.11
C ALA A 167 -7.56 -10.53 0.01
N PHE A 168 -8.18 -10.26 1.16
CA PHE A 168 -9.04 -9.09 1.32
C PHE A 168 -8.55 -8.07 2.34
N ILE A 169 -7.83 -8.49 3.39
CA ILE A 169 -7.53 -7.64 4.54
C ILE A 169 -6.02 -7.40 4.66
N SER A 170 -5.64 -6.13 4.72
CA SER A 170 -4.26 -5.72 4.97
C SER A 170 -3.97 -5.59 6.46
N ARG A 171 -4.93 -5.03 7.23
CA ARG A 171 -4.77 -4.74 8.65
C ARG A 171 -6.12 -4.63 9.34
N ILE A 172 -6.15 -4.98 10.63
CA ILE A 172 -7.29 -4.75 11.51
C ILE A 172 -6.79 -4.01 12.76
N GLU A 173 -7.45 -2.91 13.10
CA GLU A 173 -7.20 -2.16 14.31
C GLU A 173 -8.37 -2.34 15.27
N VAL A 174 -8.07 -2.71 16.51
CA VAL A 174 -9.05 -2.84 17.58
C VAL A 174 -8.78 -1.73 18.58
N HIS A 175 -9.70 -0.78 18.69
CA HIS A 175 -9.61 0.32 19.62
C HIS A 175 -10.18 -0.06 20.99
N GLU A 176 -9.89 0.75 22.00
CA GLU A 176 -10.42 0.56 23.34
C GLU A 176 -11.94 0.77 23.39
N LYS A 177 -12.58 0.14 24.36
CA LYS A 177 -13.99 0.37 24.64
C LYS A 177 -14.19 1.79 25.17
N ALA A 178 -15.20 2.49 24.66
CA ALA A 178 -15.56 3.83 25.15
C ALA A 178 -15.86 3.87 26.67
N LYS A 179 -16.34 2.74 27.23
CA LYS A 179 -16.53 2.55 28.66
C LYS A 179 -16.01 1.17 29.06
N TRP A 180 -14.85 1.13 29.75
CA TRP A 180 -14.18 -0.12 30.12
C TRP A 180 -15.08 -1.17 30.81
N HIS A 181 -15.90 -0.72 31.76
CA HIS A 181 -16.74 -1.63 32.57
C HIS A 181 -18.13 -1.91 31.97
N SER A 182 -18.44 -1.38 30.80
CA SER A 182 -19.73 -1.60 30.16
C SER A 182 -19.75 -2.93 29.40
N THR A 183 -20.77 -3.71 29.64
CA THR A 183 -21.12 -4.87 28.83
C THR A 183 -21.91 -4.47 27.57
N GLU A 184 -22.41 -3.23 27.53
CA GLU A 184 -23.21 -2.69 26.42
C GLU A 184 -22.39 -1.98 25.35
N CYS A 185 -21.12 -1.60 25.65
CA CYS A 185 -20.22 -0.97 24.68
C CYS A 185 -19.20 -1.97 24.16
N GLY A 186 -19.20 -2.21 22.86
CA GLY A 186 -18.18 -3.01 22.17
C GLY A 186 -16.89 -2.22 21.92
N ASN A 187 -15.90 -2.90 21.32
CA ASN A 187 -14.71 -2.26 20.80
C ASN A 187 -15.01 -1.63 19.43
N ASP A 188 -14.42 -0.46 19.15
CA ASP A 188 -14.42 0.05 17.80
C ASP A 188 -13.36 -0.72 16.99
N ILE A 189 -13.78 -1.27 15.85
CA ILE A 189 -12.92 -2.10 14.99
C ILE A 189 -12.82 -1.44 13.62
N VAL A 190 -11.60 -1.18 13.19
CA VAL A 190 -11.30 -0.64 11.86
C VAL A 190 -10.64 -1.73 11.04
N ILE A 191 -11.26 -2.08 9.90
CA ILE A 191 -10.77 -3.08 8.96
C ILE A 191 -10.24 -2.37 7.73
N TYR A 192 -8.95 -2.57 7.43
CA TYR A 192 -8.30 -2.04 6.23
C TYR A 192 -8.22 -3.13 5.17
N PHE A 193 -8.82 -2.87 4.04
CA PHE A 193 -8.76 -3.78 2.90
C PHE A 193 -7.46 -3.62 2.11
N THR A 194 -7.08 -4.63 1.34
CA THR A 194 -5.83 -4.64 0.54
C THR A 194 -5.79 -3.55 -0.53
N VAL A 195 -6.94 -3.03 -0.94
CA VAL A 195 -7.10 -1.97 -1.94
C VAL A 195 -7.05 -0.56 -1.37
N GLU A 196 -7.05 -0.39 -0.03
CA GLU A 196 -7.08 0.93 0.62
C GLU A 196 -5.66 1.50 0.80
N ARG A 197 -5.49 2.78 0.47
CA ARG A 197 -4.28 3.54 0.83
C ARG A 197 -4.30 3.87 2.34
N LYS A 198 -3.09 3.93 2.93
CA LYS A 198 -2.90 4.39 4.33
C LYS A 198 -3.48 5.79 4.60
N GLU A 199 -3.64 6.62 3.57
CA GLU A 199 -4.09 8.01 3.64
C GLU A 199 -5.57 8.22 3.32
N GLN A 200 -6.29 7.19 2.84
CA GLN A 200 -7.69 7.29 2.39
C GLN A 200 -8.67 6.57 3.32
N LEU A 201 -8.51 6.78 4.59
CA LEU A 201 -9.18 6.09 5.69
C LEU A 201 -10.71 6.32 5.81
N ASN A 202 -11.36 7.14 4.97
CA ASN A 202 -12.69 7.66 5.27
C ASN A 202 -13.85 7.14 4.41
N VAL A 203 -13.62 6.36 3.37
CA VAL A 203 -14.72 5.99 2.43
C VAL A 203 -15.49 4.74 2.88
N TRP A 204 -14.86 3.82 3.60
CA TRP A 204 -15.44 2.52 3.97
C TRP A 204 -15.54 2.26 5.48
N HIS A 205 -15.20 3.24 6.31
CA HIS A 205 -15.29 3.12 7.76
C HIS A 205 -16.73 3.28 8.25
N LYS A 206 -17.41 2.17 8.41
CA LYS A 206 -18.56 2.11 9.27
C LYS A 206 -18.09 1.63 10.63
N GLU A 207 -18.13 2.49 11.64
CA GLU A 207 -17.89 2.10 13.02
C GLU A 207 -18.88 0.96 13.37
N ILE A 208 -18.36 -0.25 13.54
CA ILE A 208 -19.17 -1.37 14.00
C ILE A 208 -19.02 -1.41 15.52
N LYS A 209 -20.02 -0.94 16.20
CA LYS A 209 -20.13 -1.13 17.65
C LYS A 209 -20.60 -2.54 17.90
N THR A 210 -19.73 -3.38 18.48
CA THR A 210 -20.14 -4.69 19.00
C THR A 210 -21.02 -4.46 20.22
N ALA A 211 -22.22 -5.04 20.23
CA ALA A 211 -23.16 -4.97 21.34
C ALA A 211 -22.66 -5.72 22.57
#